data_c2d74d0c02ecea8ea6684bc910d77a71
#
_entry.id   c2d74d0c02ecea8ea6684bc910d77a71
#
_cell.length_a   1.000
_cell.length_b   1.000
_cell.length_c   1.000
_cell.angle_alpha   90.00
_cell.angle_beta   90.00
_cell.angle_gamma   90.00
#
_symmetry.space_group_name_H-M   'P 1'
#
loop_
_entity.id
_entity.type
_entity.pdbx_description
1 polymer ?
#
loop_
_entity_poly.entity_id
_entity_poly.type
_entity_poly.pdbx_seq_one_letter_code
_entity_poly.pdbx_strand_id
1 'polypeptide(L)'
;VYNGEQGVVVEADRRGVMLVHFGDRVVTLSGVQCLMLRMAWAMTVHRAQGSEYPAVVFAYDHQAHRRMLDRRLLYTGITRARDHLTLVGSREAIVQTQQRVGTTRRYTTLAHHLSSLIPFVPRNS
;
A
#
# COMPACT_ATOMS: atom_id res chain seq x y z
N VAL A 1 -14.18 -5.11 9.47
CA VAL A 1 -12.75 -4.77 9.56
C VAL A 1 -12.14 -5.05 8.19
N TYR A 2 -11.44 -4.07 7.63
CA TYR A 2 -10.84 -4.15 6.31
C TYR A 2 -9.34 -4.47 6.42
N ASN A 3 -8.78 -5.01 5.35
CA ASN A 3 -7.34 -5.30 5.30
C ASN A 3 -6.53 -3.98 5.29
N GLY A 4 -5.66 -3.83 6.29
CA GLY A 4 -4.87 -2.59 6.49
C GLY A 4 -5.53 -1.55 7.39
N GLU A 5 -6.75 -1.77 7.86
CA GLU A 5 -7.39 -0.91 8.85
C GLU A 5 -6.63 -0.99 10.19
N GLN A 6 -6.39 0.16 10.80
CA GLN A 6 -5.69 0.25 12.10
C GLN A 6 -6.67 0.45 13.23
N GLY A 7 -6.40 -0.23 14.34
CA GLY A 7 -7.18 -0.10 15.56
C GLY A 7 -6.31 -0.18 16.80
N VAL A 8 -6.87 0.24 17.92
CA VAL A 8 -6.23 0.17 19.24
C VAL A 8 -6.93 -0.90 20.07
N VAL A 9 -6.16 -1.85 20.59
CA VAL A 9 -6.70 -2.85 21.52
C VAL A 9 -7.01 -2.15 22.83
N VAL A 10 -8.29 -2.15 23.20
CA VAL A 10 -8.79 -1.52 24.44
C VAL A 10 -8.76 -2.52 25.57
N GLU A 11 -9.12 -3.77 25.27
CA GLU A 11 -9.20 -4.84 26.25
C GLU A 11 -8.83 -6.18 25.58
N ALA A 12 -8.19 -7.05 26.35
CA ALA A 12 -7.92 -8.42 25.91
C ALA A 12 -8.11 -9.37 27.11
N ASP A 13 -8.90 -10.40 26.93
CA ASP A 13 -9.12 -11.39 27.97
C ASP A 13 -8.21 -12.61 27.81
N ARG A 14 -8.15 -13.44 28.84
CA ARG A 14 -7.36 -14.69 28.85
C ARG A 14 -7.94 -15.78 27.94
N ARG A 15 -9.16 -15.63 27.46
CA ARG A 15 -9.86 -16.55 26.57
C ARG A 15 -9.60 -16.24 25.10
N GLY A 16 -8.77 -15.21 24.82
CA GLY A 16 -8.42 -14.81 23.47
C GLY A 16 -9.49 -13.98 22.78
N VAL A 17 -10.29 -13.25 23.54
CA VAL A 17 -11.22 -12.24 23.04
C VAL A 17 -10.56 -10.88 23.19
N MET A 18 -10.59 -10.07 22.14
CA MET A 18 -10.05 -8.72 22.13
C MET A 18 -11.13 -7.72 21.75
N LEU A 19 -11.18 -6.62 22.48
CA LEU A 19 -11.97 -5.44 22.14
C LEU A 19 -11.07 -4.42 21.46
N VAL A 20 -11.35 -4.12 20.21
CA VAL A 20 -10.50 -3.24 19.37
C VAL A 20 -11.30 -2.05 18.90
N HIS A 21 -10.77 -0.86 19.14
CA HIS A 21 -11.34 0.41 18.69
C HIS A 21 -10.76 0.79 17.33
N PHE A 22 -11.61 0.84 16.31
CA PHE A 22 -11.29 1.25 14.95
C PHE A 22 -11.95 2.60 14.67
N GLY A 23 -11.21 3.68 14.87
CA GLY A 23 -11.69 5.04 14.58
C GLY A 23 -12.99 5.40 15.30
N ASP A 24 -14.11 5.11 14.67
CA ASP A 24 -15.47 5.44 15.14
C ASP A 24 -16.25 4.26 15.73
N ARG A 25 -15.70 3.06 15.68
CA ARG A 25 -16.37 1.83 16.10
C ARG A 25 -15.51 0.94 16.97
N VAL A 26 -16.17 0.19 17.84
CA VAL A 26 -15.55 -0.84 18.67
C VAL A 26 -16.01 -2.22 18.19
N VAL A 27 -15.05 -3.10 17.97
CA VAL A 27 -15.30 -4.45 17.46
C VAL A 27 -14.73 -5.47 18.41
N THR A 28 -15.53 -6.48 18.75
CA THR A 28 -15.08 -7.64 19.51
C THR A 28 -14.54 -8.69 18.53
N LEU A 29 -13.29 -9.06 18.68
CA LEU A 29 -12.61 -10.07 17.89
C LEU A 29 -12.32 -11.30 18.76
N SER A 30 -12.48 -12.49 18.21
CA SER A 30 -12.24 -13.75 18.93
C SER A 30 -11.63 -14.81 18.01
N GLY A 31 -10.93 -15.77 18.61
CA GLY A 31 -10.40 -16.95 17.93
C GLY A 31 -9.56 -16.60 16.68
N VAL A 32 -9.98 -17.12 15.51
CA VAL A 32 -9.28 -16.94 14.24
C VAL A 32 -9.12 -15.46 13.85
N GLN A 33 -10.09 -14.62 14.22
CA GLN A 33 -10.02 -13.19 13.92
C GLN A 33 -8.84 -12.52 14.61
N CYS A 34 -8.56 -12.87 15.87
CA CYS A 34 -7.40 -12.37 16.60
C CYS A 34 -6.07 -12.82 15.97
N LEU A 35 -6.01 -14.03 15.40
CA LEU A 35 -4.81 -14.52 14.70
C LEU A 35 -4.48 -13.76 13.41
N MET A 36 -5.47 -13.09 12.85
CA MET A 36 -5.27 -12.25 11.63
C MET A 36 -4.72 -10.87 11.96
N LEU A 37 -4.75 -10.45 13.21
CA LEU A 37 -4.18 -9.17 13.63
C LEU A 37 -2.66 -9.17 13.49
N ARG A 38 -2.12 -8.00 13.18
CA ARG A 38 -0.68 -7.74 13.15
C ARG A 38 -0.40 -6.44 13.89
N MET A 39 0.76 -6.35 14.48
CA MET A 39 1.22 -5.09 15.09
C MET A 39 1.28 -3.99 14.02
N ALA A 40 0.77 -2.80 14.37
CA ALA A 40 0.65 -1.67 13.45
C ALA A 40 1.83 -0.68 13.51
N TRP A 41 2.95 -1.04 14.19
CA TRP A 41 4.16 -0.22 14.26
C TRP A 41 4.87 -0.08 12.90
N ALA A 42 4.65 -1.02 11.98
CA ALA A 42 5.07 -0.93 10.59
C ALA A 42 4.11 -1.74 9.71
N MET A 43 3.98 -1.33 8.46
CA MET A 43 3.16 -2.06 7.50
C MET A 43 3.80 -2.04 6.11
N THR A 44 3.37 -2.97 5.26
CA THR A 44 3.82 -2.98 3.86
C THR A 44 3.10 -1.90 3.05
N VAL A 45 3.72 -1.45 1.98
CA VAL A 45 3.12 -0.47 1.04
C VAL A 45 1.77 -0.95 0.52
N HIS A 46 1.62 -2.26 0.26
CA HIS A 46 0.35 -2.82 -0.22
C HIS A 46 -0.78 -2.69 0.81
N ARG A 47 -0.48 -2.83 2.10
CA ARG A 47 -1.47 -2.66 3.16
C ARG A 47 -1.82 -1.20 3.42
N ALA A 48 -0.88 -0.29 3.17
CA ALA A 48 -1.10 1.15 3.27
C ALA A 48 -1.85 1.72 2.05
N GLN A 49 -2.11 0.89 1.05
CA GLN A 49 -2.77 1.33 -0.18
C GLN A 49 -4.20 1.79 0.10
N GLY A 50 -4.55 3.00 -0.33
CA GLY A 50 -5.84 3.63 -0.04
C GLY A 50 -5.87 4.49 1.23
N SER A 51 -4.83 4.40 2.09
CA SER A 51 -4.70 5.23 3.29
C SER A 51 -3.66 6.34 3.10
N GLU A 52 -3.79 7.43 3.85
CA GLU A 52 -2.84 8.54 3.90
C GLU A 52 -2.47 8.83 5.35
N TYR A 53 -1.22 9.28 5.57
CA TYR A 53 -0.68 9.54 6.89
C TYR A 53 -0.01 10.91 6.91
N PRO A 54 -0.11 11.67 8.01
CA PRO A 54 0.57 12.96 8.15
C PRO A 54 2.08 12.85 7.92
N ALA A 55 2.70 11.80 8.45
CA ALA A 55 4.12 11.52 8.27
C ALA A 55 4.35 10.06 7.92
N VAL A 56 5.25 9.81 6.98
CA VAL A 56 5.65 8.47 6.56
C VAL A 56 7.15 8.34 6.61
N VAL A 57 7.64 7.30 7.28
CA VAL A 57 9.01 6.83 7.17
C VAL A 57 9.00 5.60 6.26
N PHE A 58 9.51 5.74 5.06
CA PHE A 58 9.54 4.68 4.07
C PHE A 58 10.92 4.01 4.06
N ALA A 59 11.01 2.83 4.69
CA ALA A 59 12.22 2.03 4.70
C ALA A 59 12.35 1.27 3.36
N TYR A 60 13.49 1.47 2.71
CA TYR A 60 13.75 0.99 1.37
C TYR A 60 15.01 0.12 1.34
N ASP A 61 14.82 -1.20 1.34
CA ASP A 61 15.92 -2.15 1.24
C ASP A 61 15.94 -2.83 -0.13
N HIS A 62 16.92 -2.45 -0.94
CA HIS A 62 17.10 -3.00 -2.27
C HIS A 62 17.53 -4.47 -2.27
N GLN A 63 18.30 -4.91 -1.28
CA GLN A 63 18.81 -6.28 -1.24
C GLN A 63 17.70 -7.26 -0.86
N ALA A 64 16.92 -6.93 0.17
CA ALA A 64 15.84 -7.79 0.65
C ALA A 64 14.64 -7.86 -0.31
N HIS A 65 14.37 -6.79 -1.06
CA HIS A 65 13.12 -6.67 -1.83
C HIS A 65 13.34 -6.43 -3.33
N ARG A 66 14.51 -6.75 -3.86
CA ARG A 66 14.94 -6.43 -5.23
C ARG A 66 13.92 -6.78 -6.33
N ARG A 67 13.16 -7.88 -6.18
CA ARG A 67 12.16 -8.32 -7.16
C ARG A 67 10.85 -7.53 -7.09
N MET A 68 10.53 -6.97 -5.94
CA MET A 68 9.27 -6.26 -5.69
C MET A 68 9.39 -4.76 -5.90
N LEU A 69 10.62 -4.24 -5.87
CA LEU A 69 10.87 -2.81 -5.96
C LEU A 69 10.83 -2.37 -7.42
N ASP A 70 9.75 -1.72 -7.78
CA ASP A 70 9.59 -1.03 -9.04
C ASP A 70 9.10 0.42 -8.82
N ARG A 71 9.11 1.21 -9.87
CA ARG A 71 8.67 2.61 -9.82
C ARG A 71 7.24 2.78 -9.30
N ARG A 72 6.37 1.82 -9.54
CA ARG A 72 4.96 1.88 -9.12
C ARG A 72 4.83 1.71 -7.61
N LEU A 73 5.57 0.74 -7.05
CA LEU A 73 5.60 0.52 -5.61
C LEU A 73 6.22 1.72 -4.88
N LEU A 74 7.33 2.26 -5.40
CA LEU A 74 7.95 3.47 -4.86
C LEU A 74 6.95 4.63 -4.88
N TYR A 75 6.30 4.89 -6.01
CA TYR A 75 5.28 5.94 -6.12
C TYR A 75 4.12 5.73 -5.14
N THR A 76 3.60 4.50 -5.05
CA THR A 76 2.51 4.17 -4.11
C THR A 76 2.92 4.45 -2.66
N GLY A 77 4.16 4.11 -2.28
CA GLY A 77 4.66 4.34 -0.93
C GLY A 77 4.85 5.81 -0.60
N ILE A 78 5.48 6.58 -1.47
CA ILE A 78 5.73 8.01 -1.22
C ILE A 78 4.44 8.83 -1.20
N THR A 79 3.45 8.45 -2.00
CA THR A 79 2.13 9.13 -2.04
C THR A 79 1.24 8.79 -0.84
N ARG A 80 1.71 7.98 0.11
CA ARG A 80 1.02 7.78 1.40
C ARG A 80 1.29 8.90 2.38
N ALA A 81 2.35 9.69 2.18
CA ALA A 81 2.67 10.83 3.02
C ALA A 81 1.85 12.06 2.57
N ARG A 82 1.16 12.68 3.53
CA ARG A 82 0.43 13.93 3.32
C ARG A 82 1.33 15.14 3.55
N ASP A 83 2.05 15.18 4.68
CA ASP A 83 2.79 16.36 5.11
C ASP A 83 4.31 16.11 5.12
N HIS A 84 4.77 14.95 5.61
CA HIS A 84 6.18 14.63 5.76
C HIS A 84 6.52 13.24 5.24
N LEU A 85 7.60 13.16 4.46
CA LEU A 85 8.15 11.90 3.96
C LEU A 85 9.63 11.80 4.30
N THR A 86 10.01 10.72 4.97
CA THR A 86 11.41 10.35 5.18
C THR A 86 11.71 9.05 4.45
N LEU A 87 12.68 9.05 3.54
CA LEU A 87 13.17 7.85 2.87
C LEU A 87 14.42 7.33 3.58
N VAL A 88 14.37 6.06 3.99
CA VAL A 88 15.51 5.38 4.64
C VAL A 88 15.97 4.26 3.72
N GLY A 89 17.20 4.38 3.22
CA GLY A 89 17.79 3.41 2.29
C GLY A 89 18.94 4.00 1.48
N SER A 90 19.51 3.21 0.56
CA SER A 90 20.57 3.72 -0.29
C SER A 90 20.01 4.57 -1.45
N ARG A 91 20.69 5.66 -1.76
CA ARG A 91 20.35 6.54 -2.88
C ARG A 91 20.36 5.80 -4.21
N GLU A 92 21.35 4.92 -4.38
CA GLU A 92 21.53 4.11 -5.59
C GLU A 92 20.32 3.18 -5.80
N ALA A 93 19.82 2.59 -4.73
CA ALA A 93 18.64 1.72 -4.77
C ALA A 93 17.39 2.48 -5.23
N ILE A 94 17.19 3.69 -4.75
CA ILE A 94 16.06 4.55 -5.14
C ILE A 94 16.15 4.90 -6.62
N VAL A 95 17.32 5.32 -7.10
CA VAL A 95 17.55 5.68 -8.50
C VAL A 95 17.32 4.47 -9.41
N GLN A 96 17.87 3.31 -9.08
CA GLN A 96 17.67 2.09 -9.86
C GLN A 96 16.19 1.69 -9.93
N THR A 97 15.45 1.85 -8.84
CA THR A 97 14.03 1.52 -8.83
C THR A 97 13.19 2.50 -9.64
N GLN A 98 13.53 3.77 -9.61
CA GLN A 98 12.87 4.78 -10.44
C GLN A 98 12.97 4.44 -11.94
N GLN A 99 14.09 3.87 -12.37
CA GLN A 99 14.32 3.44 -13.75
C GLN A 99 13.62 2.11 -14.08
N ARG A 100 13.21 1.36 -13.07
CA ARG A 100 12.62 0.05 -13.23
C ARG A 100 11.12 0.16 -13.52
N VAL A 101 10.77 -0.04 -14.77
CA VAL A 101 9.36 -0.19 -15.17
C VAL A 101 8.97 -1.64 -14.91
N GLY A 102 7.97 -1.86 -14.07
CA GLY A 102 7.48 -3.22 -13.79
C GLY A 102 7.13 -3.96 -15.09
N THR A 103 7.63 -5.17 -15.22
CA THR A 103 7.53 -6.00 -16.44
C THR A 103 6.12 -6.58 -16.66
N THR A 104 5.19 -6.38 -15.75
CA THR A 104 3.84 -6.95 -15.87
C THR A 104 3.06 -6.19 -16.93
N ARG A 105 3.15 -6.67 -18.17
CA ARG A 105 2.26 -6.21 -19.24
C ARG A 105 0.83 -6.62 -18.87
N ARG A 106 -0.03 -5.63 -18.66
CA ARG A 106 -1.45 -5.90 -18.44
C ARG A 106 -2.08 -6.30 -19.76
N TYR A 107 -2.53 -7.54 -19.85
CA TYR A 107 -3.35 -7.99 -20.98
C TYR A 107 -4.79 -7.54 -20.72
N THR A 108 -5.16 -6.42 -21.30
CA THR A 108 -6.54 -5.91 -21.21
C THR A 108 -7.05 -5.59 -22.61
N THR A 109 -8.32 -5.80 -22.83
CA THR A 109 -9.02 -5.43 -24.07
C THR A 109 -9.46 -3.97 -24.08
N LEU A 110 -9.15 -3.19 -23.02
CA LEU A 110 -9.61 -1.82 -22.85
C LEU A 110 -9.21 -0.93 -24.05
N ALA A 111 -7.96 -1.02 -24.49
CA ALA A 111 -7.49 -0.22 -25.65
C ALA A 111 -8.29 -0.53 -26.92
N HIS A 112 -8.63 -1.80 -27.14
CA HIS A 112 -9.47 -2.24 -28.25
C HIS A 112 -10.89 -1.67 -28.13
N HIS A 113 -11.51 -1.76 -26.96
CA HIS A 113 -12.84 -1.20 -26.74
C HIS A 113 -12.86 0.33 -26.85
N LEU A 114 -11.85 1.02 -26.33
CA LEU A 114 -11.77 2.48 -26.46
C LEU A 114 -11.61 2.91 -27.92
N SER A 115 -10.78 2.22 -28.71
CA SER A 115 -10.61 2.55 -30.14
C SER A 115 -11.88 2.30 -30.97
N SER A 116 -12.76 1.37 -30.54
CA SER A 116 -14.04 1.15 -31.19
C SER A 116 -15.14 2.16 -30.80
N LEU A 117 -15.01 2.79 -29.60
CA LEU A 117 -15.99 3.75 -29.08
C LEU A 117 -15.64 5.20 -29.41
N ILE A 118 -14.37 5.50 -29.61
CA ILE A 118 -13.88 6.86 -29.90
C ILE A 118 -13.35 6.87 -31.34
N PRO A 119 -14.08 7.44 -32.31
CA PRO A 119 -13.53 7.62 -33.63
C PRO A 119 -12.29 8.49 -33.53
N PHE A 120 -11.17 8.00 -34.08
CA PHE A 120 -9.89 8.71 -34.10
C PHE A 120 -10.08 10.04 -34.84
N VAL A 121 -10.02 11.14 -34.11
CA VAL A 121 -9.93 12.48 -34.70
C VAL A 121 -8.44 12.80 -34.83
N PRO A 122 -7.87 12.83 -36.05
CA PRO A 122 -6.47 13.23 -36.22
C PRO A 122 -6.32 14.67 -35.75
N ARG A 123 -5.40 14.92 -34.80
CA ARG A 123 -4.96 16.28 -34.51
C ARG A 123 -4.23 16.78 -35.73
N ASN A 124 -4.83 17.71 -36.45
CA ASN A 124 -4.13 18.50 -37.44
C ASN A 124 -3.02 19.28 -36.71
N SER A 125 -1.81 19.06 -37.13
CA SER A 125 -0.57 19.77 -36.76
C SER A 125 -0.67 21.21 -37.18
#